data_56453275bca74f07421604a34d8d3a6d
#
_entry.id   56453275bca74f07421604a34d8d3a6d
#
_cell.length_a   1.000
_cell.length_b   1.000
_cell.length_c   1.000
_cell.angle_alpha   90.00
_cell.angle_beta   90.00
_cell.angle_gamma   90.00
#
_symmetry.space_group_name_H-M   'P 1'
#
loop_
_entity.id
_entity.type
_entity.pdbx_description
1 polymer ?
#
loop_
_entity_poly.entity_id
_entity_poly.type
_entity_poly.pdbx_seq_one_letter_code
_entity_poly.pdbx_strand_id
1 'polypeptide(L)' 'MNDYLLWVDTSTKIASFHEVEASDLLHFEQYENFMNYLASLTAQGYRFQ' A
#
# COMPACT_ATOMS: atom_id res chain seq x y z
N MET A 1 14.54 10.01 -9.16
CA MET A 1 14.39 9.16 -7.98
C MET A 1 12.95 8.70 -7.86
N ASN A 2 12.72 7.39 -7.80
CA ASN A 2 11.38 6.86 -7.83
C ASN A 2 11.01 6.28 -6.48
N ASP A 3 10.15 6.99 -5.79
CA ASP A 3 9.62 6.51 -4.53
C ASP A 3 8.23 5.97 -4.77
N TYR A 4 7.93 4.87 -4.13
CA TYR A 4 6.63 4.22 -4.25
C TYR A 4 5.90 4.42 -2.94
N LEU A 5 4.73 5.05 -3.02
CA LEU A 5 3.95 5.37 -1.83
C LEU A 5 2.68 4.54 -1.81
N LEU A 6 2.29 4.14 -0.61
CA LEU A 6 1.07 3.36 -0.45
C LEU A 6 0.39 3.78 0.85
N TRP A 7 -0.89 4.08 0.78
CA TRP A 7 -1.69 4.41 1.96
C TRP A 7 -2.52 3.18 2.31
N VAL A 8 -2.35 2.69 3.54
CA VAL A 8 -2.97 1.44 3.97
C VAL A 8 -3.86 1.70 5.18
N ASP A 9 -5.11 1.27 5.09
CA ASP A 9 -6.06 1.33 6.20
C ASP A 9 -6.33 -0.11 6.63
N THR A 10 -5.77 -0.50 7.77
CA THR A 10 -5.90 -1.88 8.24
C THR A 10 -7.27 -2.18 8.80
N SER A 11 -8.00 -1.17 9.23
CA SER A 11 -9.34 -1.40 9.79
C SER A 11 -10.35 -1.75 8.71
N THR A 12 -10.23 -1.16 7.51
CA THR A 12 -11.11 -1.45 6.40
C THR A 12 -10.48 -2.40 5.39
N LYS A 13 -9.18 -2.66 5.52
CA LYS A 13 -8.41 -3.48 4.58
C LYS A 13 -8.45 -2.90 3.18
N ILE A 14 -8.21 -1.60 3.11
CA ILE A 14 -8.15 -0.89 1.83
C ILE A 14 -6.78 -0.24 1.70
N ALA A 15 -6.17 -0.41 0.53
CA ALA A 15 -4.90 0.22 0.20
C ALA A 15 -5.13 1.15 -0.98
N SER A 16 -4.45 2.29 -1.00
CA SER A 16 -4.63 3.30 -2.04
C SER A 16 -3.28 3.80 -2.51
N PHE A 17 -3.23 4.19 -3.79
CA PHE A 17 -2.04 4.79 -4.36
C PHE A 17 -2.09 6.31 -4.31
N HIS A 18 -3.10 6.85 -3.66
CA HIS A 18 -3.23 8.29 -3.43
C HIS A 18 -3.53 8.53 -1.97
N GLU A 19 -3.34 9.76 -1.53
CA GLU A 19 -3.50 10.10 -0.13
C GLU A 19 -4.93 9.83 0.34
N VAL A 20 -5.04 9.11 1.47
CA VAL A 20 -6.32 8.81 2.10
C VAL A 20 -6.19 9.15 3.57
N GLU A 21 -7.13 9.93 4.07
CA GLU A 21 -7.15 10.35 5.46
C GLU A 21 -7.30 9.13 6.36
N ALA A 22 -6.62 9.16 7.51
CA ALA A 22 -6.67 8.09 8.51
C ALA A 22 -6.00 6.79 8.07
N SER A 23 -5.23 6.83 6.98
CA SER A 23 -4.46 5.69 6.53
C SER A 23 -3.01 5.84 6.96
N ASP A 24 -2.30 4.72 7.02
CA ASP A 24 -0.87 4.73 7.27
C ASP A 24 -0.13 4.86 5.94
N LEU A 25 0.82 5.78 5.90
CA LEU A 25 1.62 5.97 4.70
C LEU A 25 2.85 5.07 4.78
N LEU A 26 3.04 4.28 3.74
CA LEU A 26 4.21 3.44 3.60
C LEU A 26 5.03 3.92 2.41
N HIS A 27 6.32 3.91 2.58
CA HIS A 27 7.25 4.42 1.58
C HIS A 27 8.23 3.31 1.20
N PHE A 28 8.34 3.06 -0.11
CA PHE A 28 9.23 2.03 -0.63
C PHE A 28 10.19 2.66 -1.63
N GLU A 29 11.46 2.31 -1.52
CA GLU A 29 12.47 2.80 -2.45
C GLU A 29 12.73 1.79 -3.57
N GLN A 30 12.43 0.52 -3.32
CA GLN A 30 12.69 -0.54 -4.28
C GLN A 30 11.38 -1.03 -4.86
N TYR A 31 11.32 -1.07 -6.19
CA TYR A 31 10.10 -1.52 -6.87
C TYR A 31 9.75 -2.95 -6.47
N GLU A 32 10.75 -3.81 -6.35
CA GLU A 32 10.51 -5.20 -6.00
C GLU A 32 9.84 -5.33 -4.64
N ASN A 33 10.34 -4.57 -3.66
CA ASN A 33 9.75 -4.60 -2.32
C ASN A 33 8.32 -4.08 -2.34
N PHE A 34 8.07 -3.03 -3.11
CA PHE A 34 6.75 -2.47 -3.26
C PHE A 34 5.77 -3.50 -3.82
N MET A 35 6.17 -4.17 -4.90
CA MET A 35 5.30 -5.17 -5.54
C MET A 35 5.07 -6.38 -4.64
N ASN A 36 6.11 -6.80 -3.91
CA ASN A 36 5.96 -7.91 -2.98
C ASN A 36 4.97 -7.57 -1.86
N TYR A 37 5.00 -6.33 -1.40
CA TYR A 37 4.08 -5.90 -0.37
C TYR A 37 2.65 -5.88 -0.89
N LEU A 38 2.44 -5.40 -2.12
CA LEU A 38 1.11 -5.39 -2.72
C LEU A 38 0.56 -6.81 -2.82
N ALA A 39 1.40 -7.75 -3.23
CA ALA A 39 0.98 -9.15 -3.33
C ALA A 39 0.58 -9.69 -1.97
N SER A 40 1.32 -9.32 -0.92
CA SER A 40 1.02 -9.75 0.43
C SER A 40 -0.32 -9.20 0.89
N LEU A 41 -0.62 -7.94 0.60
CA LEU A 41 -1.90 -7.34 0.96
C LEU A 41 -3.05 -8.03 0.23
N THR A 42 -2.84 -8.35 -1.05
CA THR A 42 -3.85 -9.05 -1.82
C THR A 42 -4.17 -10.40 -1.17
N ALA A 43 -3.12 -11.11 -0.75
CA ALA A 43 -3.30 -12.41 -0.09
C ALA A 43 -4.05 -12.28 1.23
N GLN A 44 -3.97 -11.12 1.87
CA GLN A 44 -4.66 -10.87 3.14
C GLN A 44 -6.07 -10.34 2.96
N GLY A 45 -6.51 -10.18 1.71
CA GLY A 45 -7.87 -9.76 1.44
C GLY A 45 -8.05 -8.25 1.32
N TYR A 46 -6.96 -7.52 1.14
CA TYR A 46 -7.05 -6.07 0.95
C TYR A 46 -7.58 -5.73 -0.43
N ARG A 47 -8.26 -4.60 -0.51
CA ARG A 47 -8.72 -4.03 -1.77
C ARG A 47 -7.87 -2.81 -2.10
N PHE A 48 -7.70 -2.56 -3.39
CA PHE A 48 -6.93 -1.41 -3.86
C PHE A 48 -7.86 -0.40 -4.51
N GLN A 49 -7.67 0.86 -4.14
CA GLN A 49 -8.42 1.97 -4.74
C GLN A 49 -7.56 2.73 -5.72
#